data_817d679187327920dec802383d156492
#
_entry.id   817d679187327920dec802383d156492
#
_cell.length_a   1.000
_cell.length_b   1.000
_cell.length_c   1.000
_cell.angle_alpha   90.00
_cell.angle_beta   90.00
_cell.angle_gamma   90.00
#
_symmetry.space_group_name_H-M   'P 1'
#
loop_
_entity.id
_entity.type
_entity.pdbx_description
1 polymer ?
#
loop_
_entity_poly.entity_id
_entity_poly.type
_entity_poly.pdbx_seq_one_letter_code
_entity_poly.pdbx_strand_id
1 'polypeptide(L)'
;MNTMTYSVDATAILNELVQRSITQLCHFTTFGNVRSIFKMGALYSRQTLEELRVPADFQDPLRCDGARYINLSIHEVNFRLLSKFAYDQPYAEWCILRLRKEICMRTGVRFTTDNAAAGQVRQYGTAEGVFGLKALFAASVPAKAGCVTRKANKPMNLPTSPQAEVLCPEPIALRDVMDVMVVNWEAKQRLVNKYGIPEALVKVGERCFPSMLRCRSYEGAVMD
;
A
#
# COMPACT_ATOMS: atom_id res chain seq x y z
N MET A 1 -22.59 6.30 10.85
CA MET A 1 -22.08 6.27 9.46
C MET A 1 -21.11 7.44 9.32
N ASN A 2 -19.81 7.17 9.27
CA ASN A 2 -18.84 8.25 8.99
C ASN A 2 -19.03 8.68 7.52
N THR A 3 -19.52 9.88 7.32
CA THR A 3 -19.59 10.52 6.00
C THR A 3 -18.15 10.74 5.53
N MET A 4 -17.77 10.10 4.42
CA MET A 4 -16.47 10.37 3.80
C MET A 4 -16.44 11.85 3.37
N THR A 5 -15.44 12.58 3.84
CA THR A 5 -15.19 13.95 3.39
C THR A 5 -14.15 13.93 2.27
N TYR A 6 -14.44 14.66 1.22
CA TYR A 6 -13.53 14.82 0.09
C TYR A 6 -12.77 16.15 0.18
N SER A 7 -11.53 16.12 -0.31
CA SER A 7 -10.69 17.31 -0.47
C SER A 7 -11.37 18.32 -1.41
N VAL A 8 -11.11 19.61 -1.21
CA VAL A 8 -11.51 20.67 -2.13
C VAL A 8 -10.96 20.44 -3.55
N ASP A 9 -9.85 19.74 -3.67
CA ASP A 9 -9.20 19.38 -4.93
C ASP A 9 -9.67 18.02 -5.53
N ALA A 10 -10.73 17.40 -4.98
CA ALA A 10 -11.12 16.02 -5.36
C ALA A 10 -11.28 15.84 -6.86
N THR A 11 -11.95 16.77 -7.55
CA THR A 11 -12.12 16.72 -9.02
C THR A 11 -10.79 16.83 -9.75
N ALA A 12 -9.89 17.72 -9.31
CA ALA A 12 -8.57 17.89 -9.92
C ALA A 12 -7.68 16.66 -9.70
N ILE A 13 -7.76 16.04 -8.52
CA ILE A 13 -7.08 14.77 -8.21
C ILE A 13 -7.61 13.66 -9.10
N LEU A 14 -8.93 13.52 -9.26
CA LEU A 14 -9.53 12.49 -10.13
C LEU A 14 -9.06 12.65 -11.57
N ASN A 15 -9.09 13.87 -12.10
CA ASN A 15 -8.61 14.15 -13.46
C ASN A 15 -7.15 13.77 -13.66
N GLU A 16 -6.27 14.07 -12.70
CA GLU A 16 -4.86 13.69 -12.74
C GLU A 16 -4.68 12.16 -12.70
N LEU A 17 -5.44 11.45 -11.85
CA LEU A 17 -5.44 9.98 -11.79
C LEU A 17 -5.88 9.34 -13.11
N VAL A 18 -6.92 9.88 -13.74
CA VAL A 18 -7.43 9.41 -15.05
C VAL A 18 -6.42 9.69 -16.16
N GLN A 19 -5.91 10.93 -16.24
CA GLN A 19 -4.92 11.34 -17.25
C GLN A 19 -3.68 10.44 -17.22
N ARG A 20 -3.25 10.02 -16.03
CA ARG A 20 -2.10 9.12 -15.85
C ARG A 20 -2.44 7.64 -15.96
N SER A 21 -3.70 7.28 -16.22
CA SER A 21 -4.14 5.88 -16.25
C SER A 21 -3.84 5.14 -14.94
N ILE A 22 -3.92 5.84 -13.80
CA ILE A 22 -3.82 5.22 -12.48
C ILE A 22 -5.14 4.54 -12.18
N THR A 23 -5.11 3.22 -11.96
CA THR A 23 -6.32 2.40 -11.78
C THR A 23 -6.56 1.98 -10.34
N GLN A 24 -5.51 1.98 -9.51
CA GLN A 24 -5.54 1.41 -8.17
C GLN A 24 -4.46 1.99 -7.26
N LEU A 25 -4.63 1.77 -5.97
CA LEU A 25 -3.59 1.86 -4.95
C LEU A 25 -3.29 0.46 -4.44
N CYS A 26 -2.09 0.27 -3.88
CA CYS A 26 -1.66 -1.02 -3.35
C CYS A 26 -1.21 -0.88 -1.89
N HIS A 27 -1.61 -1.87 -1.07
CA HIS A 27 -1.10 -2.06 0.28
C HIS A 27 -0.69 -3.51 0.45
N PHE A 28 0.57 -3.79 0.72
CA PHE A 28 1.00 -5.16 1.00
C PHE A 28 1.00 -5.44 2.50
N THR A 29 0.64 -6.66 2.86
CA THR A 29 0.54 -7.08 4.26
C THR A 29 0.63 -8.61 4.37
N THR A 30 0.62 -9.15 5.59
CA THR A 30 0.61 -10.61 5.83
C THR A 30 -0.81 -11.18 5.78
N PHE A 31 -0.93 -12.48 5.59
CA PHE A 31 -2.22 -13.19 5.62
C PHE A 31 -2.92 -13.05 6.97
N GLY A 32 -2.17 -13.07 8.08
CA GLY A 32 -2.71 -12.84 9.42
C GLY A 32 -3.40 -11.49 9.54
N ASN A 33 -2.75 -10.44 9.05
CA ASN A 33 -3.32 -9.10 9.04
C ASN A 33 -4.56 -8.97 8.15
N VAL A 34 -4.58 -9.60 6.98
CA VAL A 34 -5.77 -9.59 6.10
C VAL A 34 -6.98 -10.17 6.79
N ARG A 35 -6.82 -11.29 7.52
CA ARG A 35 -7.91 -11.86 8.33
C ARG A 35 -8.47 -10.83 9.32
N SER A 36 -7.59 -10.12 10.02
CA SER A 36 -7.99 -9.08 10.98
C SER A 36 -8.70 -7.92 10.28
N ILE A 37 -8.19 -7.45 9.13
CA ILE A 37 -8.81 -6.39 8.32
C ILE A 37 -10.24 -6.79 7.92
N PHE A 38 -10.44 -8.02 7.43
CA PHE A 38 -11.76 -8.49 7.04
C PHE A 38 -12.70 -8.66 8.23
N LYS A 39 -12.19 -9.15 9.37
CA LYS A 39 -12.99 -9.28 10.61
C LYS A 39 -13.41 -7.92 11.17
N MET A 40 -12.55 -6.92 11.11
CA MET A 40 -12.81 -5.57 11.59
C MET A 40 -13.62 -4.71 10.61
N GLY A 41 -13.73 -5.13 9.34
CA GLY A 41 -14.46 -4.41 8.31
C GLY A 41 -13.69 -3.25 7.68
N ALA A 42 -12.43 -3.00 8.08
CA ALA A 42 -11.58 -1.94 7.55
C ALA A 42 -10.08 -2.20 7.80
N LEU A 43 -9.24 -1.60 6.97
CA LEU A 43 -7.82 -1.44 7.20
C LEU A 43 -7.62 -0.17 8.03
N TYR A 44 -6.97 -0.32 9.19
CA TYR A 44 -6.70 0.75 10.14
C TYR A 44 -5.21 1.11 10.17
N SER A 45 -4.91 2.33 10.58
CA SER A 45 -3.54 2.74 10.86
C SER A 45 -2.99 1.98 12.08
N ARG A 46 -1.66 1.90 12.17
CA ARG A 46 -1.00 1.28 13.31
C ARG A 46 -1.42 1.93 14.63
N GLN A 47 -1.45 3.27 14.69
CA GLN A 47 -1.87 3.99 15.89
C GLN A 47 -3.27 3.57 16.33
N THR A 48 -4.23 3.52 15.40
CA THR A 48 -5.60 3.09 15.72
C THR A 48 -5.65 1.65 16.23
N LEU A 49 -4.87 0.73 15.64
CA LEU A 49 -4.80 -0.67 16.10
C LEU A 49 -4.21 -0.77 17.51
N GLU A 50 -3.18 0.01 17.82
CA GLU A 50 -2.57 0.10 19.15
C GLU A 50 -3.56 0.67 20.18
N GLU A 51 -4.28 1.74 19.85
CA GLU A 51 -5.32 2.34 20.70
C GLU A 51 -6.49 1.37 20.95
N LEU A 52 -6.90 0.60 19.95
CA LEU A 52 -7.94 -0.44 20.06
C LEU A 52 -7.43 -1.73 20.67
N ARG A 53 -6.13 -1.86 20.96
CA ARG A 53 -5.45 -3.06 21.48
C ARG A 53 -5.67 -4.27 20.58
N VAL A 54 -5.71 -4.08 19.25
CA VAL A 54 -5.85 -5.14 18.28
C VAL A 54 -4.47 -5.66 17.89
N PRO A 55 -4.20 -6.95 18.08
CA PRO A 55 -2.93 -7.55 17.63
C PRO A 55 -2.80 -7.45 16.11
N ALA A 56 -1.64 -7.02 15.64
CA ALA A 56 -1.29 -6.99 14.23
C ALA A 56 0.21 -7.21 14.03
N ASP A 57 0.59 -7.82 12.91
CA ASP A 57 1.98 -8.02 12.54
C ASP A 57 2.52 -6.74 11.93
N PHE A 58 3.13 -5.89 12.75
CA PHE A 58 3.76 -4.66 12.26
C PHE A 58 5.13 -4.97 11.67
N GLN A 59 5.30 -4.63 10.39
CA GLN A 59 6.49 -4.94 9.62
C GLN A 59 7.66 -3.98 9.90
N ASP A 60 7.37 -2.77 10.36
CA ASP A 60 8.35 -1.77 10.74
C ASP A 60 8.07 -1.29 12.17
N PRO A 61 8.71 -1.91 13.19
CA PRO A 61 8.50 -1.53 14.59
C PRO A 61 9.03 -0.13 14.91
N LEU A 62 10.02 0.36 14.15
CA LEU A 62 10.68 1.67 14.38
C LEU A 62 10.17 2.76 13.42
N ARG A 63 8.90 2.73 13.10
CA ARG A 63 8.29 3.64 12.16
C ARG A 63 8.48 5.11 12.53
N CYS A 64 9.17 5.87 11.68
CA CYS A 64 9.52 7.27 11.90
C CYS A 64 8.55 8.26 11.24
N ASP A 65 7.61 7.80 10.39
CA ASP A 65 6.69 8.62 9.60
C ASP A 65 5.36 8.93 10.31
N GLY A 66 5.24 8.50 11.56
CA GLY A 66 4.00 8.62 12.34
C GLY A 66 3.05 7.45 12.06
N ALA A 67 2.68 6.75 13.14
CA ALA A 67 1.83 5.55 13.07
C ALA A 67 0.37 5.82 12.68
N ARG A 68 -0.02 7.09 12.50
CA ARG A 68 -1.40 7.52 12.24
C ARG A 68 -1.86 7.36 10.81
N TYR A 69 -0.95 7.13 9.87
CA TYR A 69 -1.29 6.97 8.45
C TYR A 69 -1.25 5.51 8.02
N ILE A 70 -2.11 5.18 7.06
CA ILE A 70 -2.04 3.96 6.28
C ILE A 70 -1.23 4.28 5.02
N ASN A 71 -0.10 3.60 4.82
CA ASN A 71 0.79 3.82 3.68
C ASN A 71 0.36 2.97 2.50
N LEU A 72 0.18 3.62 1.37
CA LEU A 72 -0.24 2.99 0.12
C LEU A 72 0.76 3.33 -0.99
N SER A 73 0.93 2.43 -1.94
CA SER A 73 1.69 2.68 -3.17
C SER A 73 0.73 2.98 -4.32
N ILE A 74 1.16 3.80 -5.30
CA ILE A 74 0.37 4.14 -6.49
C ILE A 74 0.59 3.10 -7.58
N HIS A 75 -0.51 2.54 -8.08
CA HIS A 75 -0.63 1.65 -9.23
C HIS A 75 0.07 0.30 -9.05
N GLU A 76 1.33 0.27 -8.62
CA GLU A 76 2.10 -0.93 -8.31
C GLU A 76 2.58 -0.90 -6.86
N VAL A 77 2.77 -2.08 -6.28
CA VAL A 77 3.33 -2.21 -4.94
C VAL A 77 4.79 -1.76 -4.91
N ASN A 78 5.25 -1.23 -3.78
CA ASN A 78 6.66 -0.98 -3.56
C ASN A 78 7.45 -2.30 -3.46
N PHE A 79 7.88 -2.83 -4.62
CA PHE A 79 8.62 -4.11 -4.71
C PHE A 79 9.87 -4.14 -3.83
N ARG A 80 10.58 -3.01 -3.74
CA ARG A 80 11.81 -2.94 -2.94
C ARG A 80 11.52 -3.12 -1.46
N LEU A 81 10.47 -2.48 -0.97
CA LEU A 81 10.08 -2.57 0.43
C LEU A 81 9.50 -3.96 0.74
N LEU A 82 8.62 -4.47 -0.13
CA LEU A 82 8.07 -5.82 0.02
C LEU A 82 9.19 -6.88 -0.01
N SER A 83 10.18 -6.75 -0.92
CA SER A 83 11.33 -7.68 -0.96
C SER A 83 12.13 -7.65 0.33
N LYS A 84 12.36 -6.43 0.89
CA LYS A 84 13.07 -6.29 2.16
C LYS A 84 12.34 -7.03 3.28
N PHE A 85 11.05 -6.75 3.47
CA PHE A 85 10.29 -7.39 4.54
C PHE A 85 10.12 -8.89 4.33
N ALA A 86 9.96 -9.33 3.09
CA ALA A 86 9.92 -10.74 2.77
C ALA A 86 11.25 -11.46 3.07
N TYR A 87 12.38 -10.77 2.91
CA TYR A 87 13.69 -11.28 3.31
C TYR A 87 13.83 -11.35 4.84
N ASP A 88 13.44 -10.28 5.53
CA ASP A 88 13.51 -10.18 6.99
C ASP A 88 12.56 -11.17 7.70
N GLN A 89 11.47 -11.57 7.00
CA GLN A 89 10.46 -12.49 7.52
C GLN A 89 10.21 -13.65 6.55
N PRO A 90 11.12 -14.63 6.49
CA PRO A 90 11.10 -15.69 5.48
C PRO A 90 9.87 -16.61 5.56
N TYR A 91 9.22 -16.71 6.71
CA TYR A 91 8.05 -17.55 6.93
C TYR A 91 6.70 -16.82 6.79
N ALA A 92 6.72 -15.49 6.65
CA ALA A 92 5.50 -14.73 6.49
C ALA A 92 4.88 -14.95 5.09
N GLU A 93 3.58 -15.17 5.06
CA GLU A 93 2.79 -15.23 3.84
C GLU A 93 2.28 -13.82 3.50
N TRP A 94 2.60 -13.37 2.29
CA TRP A 94 2.35 -12.00 1.83
C TRP A 94 1.21 -11.94 0.83
N CYS A 95 0.42 -10.88 0.91
CA CYS A 95 -0.56 -10.51 -0.10
C CYS A 95 -0.56 -9.00 -0.34
N ILE A 96 -1.23 -8.59 -1.40
CA ILE A 96 -1.37 -7.18 -1.78
C ILE A 96 -2.86 -6.89 -1.89
N LEU A 97 -3.35 -5.96 -1.06
CA LEU A 97 -4.68 -5.38 -1.21
C LEU A 97 -4.62 -4.37 -2.37
N ARG A 98 -5.44 -4.57 -3.39
CA ARG A 98 -5.69 -3.55 -4.40
C ARG A 98 -6.89 -2.73 -3.98
N LEU A 99 -6.69 -1.44 -3.92
CA LEU A 99 -7.62 -0.49 -3.34
C LEU A 99 -8.07 0.52 -4.40
N ARG A 100 -9.27 1.04 -4.21
CA ARG A 100 -9.82 2.08 -5.09
C ARG A 100 -8.95 3.34 -5.08
N LYS A 101 -8.65 3.87 -6.26
CA LYS A 101 -7.86 5.11 -6.42
C LYS A 101 -8.52 6.35 -5.83
N GLU A 102 -9.84 6.32 -5.68
CA GLU A 102 -10.66 7.40 -5.12
C GLU A 102 -10.29 7.74 -3.66
N ILE A 103 -9.56 6.86 -2.98
CA ILE A 103 -8.97 7.15 -1.66
C ILE A 103 -8.09 8.40 -1.72
N CYS A 104 -7.39 8.63 -2.85
CA CYS A 104 -6.57 9.84 -3.04
C CYS A 104 -7.35 11.15 -2.90
N MET A 105 -8.66 11.10 -3.08
CA MET A 105 -9.54 12.28 -3.05
C MET A 105 -10.01 12.64 -1.64
N ARG A 106 -9.75 11.80 -0.62
CA ARG A 106 -10.21 12.03 0.76
C ARG A 106 -9.46 13.18 1.41
N THR A 107 -10.16 13.89 2.29
CA THR A 107 -9.57 14.97 3.10
C THR A 107 -8.39 14.43 3.93
N GLY A 108 -7.32 15.22 4.03
CA GLY A 108 -6.13 14.87 4.84
C GLY A 108 -5.23 13.80 4.23
N VAL A 109 -5.54 13.28 3.03
CA VAL A 109 -4.61 12.42 2.31
C VAL A 109 -3.39 13.22 1.86
N ARG A 110 -2.21 12.67 2.13
CA ARG A 110 -0.93 13.27 1.77
C ARG A 110 -0.19 12.39 0.77
N PHE A 111 0.63 13.02 -0.04
CA PHE A 111 1.46 12.38 -1.04
C PHE A 111 2.92 12.62 -0.71
N THR A 112 3.75 11.57 -0.70
CA THR A 112 5.18 11.70 -0.45
C THR A 112 5.97 11.21 -1.66
N THR A 113 6.96 11.98 -2.07
CA THR A 113 7.74 11.73 -3.29
C THR A 113 8.65 10.50 -3.20
N ASP A 114 8.91 10.03 -1.98
CA ASP A 114 9.69 8.83 -1.64
C ASP A 114 9.20 8.31 -0.28
N ASN A 115 9.92 7.38 0.35
CA ASN A 115 9.58 6.83 1.65
C ASN A 115 9.41 7.93 2.71
N ALA A 116 8.22 8.02 3.31
CA ALA A 116 7.83 9.04 4.28
C ALA A 116 8.70 9.05 5.58
N ALA A 117 9.38 7.94 5.88
CA ALA A 117 10.30 7.88 7.01
C ALA A 117 11.58 8.70 6.81
N ALA A 118 11.92 9.08 5.56
CA ALA A 118 13.12 9.87 5.27
C ALA A 118 12.93 11.35 5.65
N GLY A 119 13.85 11.92 6.44
CA GLY A 119 13.76 13.29 6.94
C GLY A 119 13.58 14.34 5.84
N GLN A 120 14.37 14.27 4.76
CA GLN A 120 14.26 15.19 3.61
C GLN A 120 12.90 15.06 2.91
N VAL A 121 12.35 13.86 2.81
CA VAL A 121 11.04 13.62 2.19
C VAL A 121 9.93 14.23 3.04
N ARG A 122 10.00 14.11 4.37
CA ARG A 122 9.05 14.77 5.28
C ARG A 122 9.06 16.29 5.13
N GLN A 123 10.24 16.87 4.95
CA GLN A 123 10.41 18.33 4.89
C GLN A 123 10.05 18.90 3.53
N TYR A 124 10.44 18.24 2.43
CA TYR A 124 10.38 18.81 1.07
C TYR A 124 9.54 17.99 0.09
N GLY A 125 9.26 16.74 0.40
CA GLY A 125 8.63 15.78 -0.51
C GLY A 125 7.19 15.40 -0.13
N THR A 126 6.61 16.01 0.91
CA THR A 126 5.26 15.67 1.39
C THR A 126 4.30 16.84 1.20
N ALA A 127 3.19 16.61 0.48
CA ALA A 127 2.17 17.63 0.24
C ALA A 127 0.77 17.01 0.15
N GLU A 128 -0.25 17.85 0.29
CA GLU A 128 -1.67 17.51 0.11
C GLU A 128 -2.19 17.98 -1.26
N GLY A 129 -3.40 17.54 -1.60
CA GLY A 129 -4.12 18.01 -2.78
C GLY A 129 -3.50 17.60 -4.11
N VAL A 130 -3.99 18.20 -5.18
CA VAL A 130 -3.56 17.87 -6.55
C VAL A 130 -2.08 18.19 -6.80
N PHE A 131 -1.54 19.22 -6.15
CA PHE A 131 -0.11 19.55 -6.26
C PHE A 131 0.77 18.47 -5.65
N GLY A 132 0.38 17.93 -4.49
CA GLY A 132 1.05 16.79 -3.87
C GLY A 132 1.03 15.56 -4.78
N LEU A 133 -0.10 15.22 -5.36
CA LEU A 133 -0.21 14.11 -6.32
C LEU A 133 0.70 14.34 -7.54
N LYS A 134 0.68 15.52 -8.16
CA LYS A 134 1.52 15.86 -9.32
C LYS A 134 3.01 15.80 -9.00
N ALA A 135 3.41 16.22 -7.81
CA ALA A 135 4.80 16.21 -7.37
C ALA A 135 5.44 14.82 -7.43
N LEU A 136 4.67 13.73 -7.24
CA LEU A 136 5.17 12.36 -7.33
C LEU A 136 5.75 12.02 -8.71
N PHE A 137 5.30 12.72 -9.76
CA PHE A 137 5.62 12.47 -11.16
C PHE A 137 6.56 13.53 -11.76
N ALA A 138 7.07 14.44 -10.95
CA ALA A 138 8.01 15.46 -11.41
C ALA A 138 9.29 14.86 -12.01
N ALA A 139 9.96 15.64 -12.86
CA ALA A 139 11.21 15.22 -13.52
C ALA A 139 12.30 14.85 -12.51
N SER A 140 12.32 15.51 -11.35
CA SER A 140 13.19 15.17 -10.22
C SER A 140 12.42 15.35 -8.91
N VAL A 141 12.61 14.44 -7.97
CA VAL A 141 11.89 14.42 -6.68
C VAL A 141 12.85 14.23 -5.52
N PRO A 142 12.58 14.85 -4.35
CA PRO A 142 13.29 14.55 -3.10
C PRO A 142 13.13 13.07 -2.74
N ALA A 143 14.24 12.44 -2.32
CA ALA A 143 14.29 11.05 -1.92
C ALA A 143 15.27 10.85 -0.76
N LYS A 144 15.24 9.66 -0.14
CA LYS A 144 16.11 9.32 1.00
C LYS A 144 17.60 9.58 0.74
N ALA A 145 18.06 9.33 -0.49
CA ALA A 145 19.46 9.50 -0.90
C ALA A 145 19.73 10.80 -1.67
N GLY A 146 18.95 11.86 -1.42
CA GLY A 146 19.06 13.13 -2.14
C GLY A 146 17.92 13.34 -3.13
N CYS A 147 18.14 13.19 -4.43
CA CYS A 147 17.11 13.32 -5.47
C CYS A 147 17.06 12.10 -6.39
N VAL A 148 15.84 11.77 -6.84
CA VAL A 148 15.61 10.76 -7.88
C VAL A 148 15.09 11.46 -9.14
N THR A 149 15.73 11.20 -10.28
CA THR A 149 15.31 11.72 -11.58
C THR A 149 14.45 10.70 -12.32
N ARG A 150 13.37 11.19 -12.93
CA ARG A 150 12.45 10.37 -13.73
C ARG A 150 13.15 9.91 -15.02
N LYS A 151 13.16 8.59 -15.25
CA LYS A 151 13.67 8.01 -16.49
C LYS A 151 12.73 8.34 -17.65
N ALA A 152 13.25 8.59 -18.84
CA ALA A 152 12.46 8.93 -20.04
C ALA A 152 11.42 7.86 -20.41
N ASN A 153 11.76 6.58 -20.22
CA ASN A 153 10.86 5.44 -20.54
C ASN A 153 9.98 4.99 -19.36
N LYS A 154 9.93 5.76 -18.27
CA LYS A 154 9.10 5.38 -17.12
C LYS A 154 7.62 5.58 -17.45
N PRO A 155 6.76 4.54 -17.26
CA PRO A 155 5.33 4.65 -17.49
C PRO A 155 4.69 5.83 -16.74
N MET A 156 3.74 6.51 -17.37
CA MET A 156 3.12 7.72 -16.82
C MET A 156 2.31 7.47 -15.53
N ASN A 157 1.82 6.26 -15.33
CA ASN A 157 1.09 5.83 -14.14
C ASN A 157 1.98 5.46 -12.94
N LEU A 158 3.31 5.39 -13.14
CA LEU A 158 4.25 5.09 -12.06
C LEU A 158 4.94 6.37 -11.57
N PRO A 159 5.02 6.59 -10.26
CA PRO A 159 5.73 7.74 -9.66
C PRO A 159 7.21 7.76 -10.04
N THR A 160 7.85 8.92 -9.97
CA THR A 160 9.28 9.10 -10.26
C THR A 160 10.14 8.25 -9.34
N SER A 161 9.90 8.28 -8.02
CA SER A 161 10.47 7.30 -7.11
C SER A 161 9.54 6.08 -6.97
N PRO A 162 10.05 4.85 -7.04
CA PRO A 162 9.26 3.65 -6.76
C PRO A 162 8.86 3.51 -5.28
N GLN A 163 9.37 4.36 -4.41
CA GLN A 163 9.07 4.41 -2.98
C GLN A 163 8.09 5.54 -2.62
N ALA A 164 7.53 6.24 -3.61
CA ALA A 164 6.50 7.24 -3.39
C ALA A 164 5.26 6.61 -2.71
N GLU A 165 4.67 7.34 -1.76
CA GLU A 165 3.56 6.83 -0.95
C GLU A 165 2.37 7.78 -0.96
N VAL A 166 1.19 7.21 -0.80
CA VAL A 166 -0.05 7.90 -0.43
C VAL A 166 -0.33 7.59 1.03
N LEU A 167 -0.42 8.62 1.85
CA LEU A 167 -0.65 8.53 3.30
C LEU A 167 -2.12 8.82 3.58
N CYS A 168 -2.90 7.80 3.94
CA CYS A 168 -4.31 7.93 4.26
C CYS A 168 -4.49 8.02 5.79
N PRO A 169 -5.08 9.11 6.34
CA PRO A 169 -5.25 9.26 7.79
C PRO A 169 -6.46 8.50 8.33
N GLU A 170 -7.41 8.16 7.47
CA GLU A 170 -8.66 7.53 7.85
C GLU A 170 -8.66 6.02 7.60
N PRO A 171 -9.49 5.26 8.32
CA PRO A 171 -9.69 3.84 8.02
C PRO A 171 -10.18 3.63 6.58
N ILE A 172 -9.66 2.59 5.95
CA ILE A 172 -10.06 2.19 4.59
C ILE A 172 -11.04 1.02 4.71
N ALA A 173 -12.31 1.29 4.43
CA ALA A 173 -13.37 0.30 4.54
C ALA A 173 -13.22 -0.83 3.49
N LEU A 174 -13.76 -2.03 3.77
CA LEU A 174 -13.69 -3.16 2.84
C LEU A 174 -14.34 -2.87 1.48
N ARG A 175 -15.32 -1.98 1.39
CA ARG A 175 -15.90 -1.54 0.10
C ARG A 175 -14.89 -0.86 -0.84
N ASP A 176 -13.78 -0.38 -0.30
CA ASP A 176 -12.69 0.23 -1.07
C ASP A 176 -11.61 -0.79 -1.47
N VAL A 177 -11.68 -2.01 -0.94
CA VAL A 177 -10.85 -3.14 -1.36
C VAL A 177 -11.44 -3.73 -2.63
N MET A 178 -10.71 -3.67 -3.72
CA MET A 178 -11.11 -4.24 -5.01
C MET A 178 -10.90 -5.75 -5.01
N ASP A 179 -9.73 -6.19 -4.54
CA ASP A 179 -9.36 -7.59 -4.35
C ASP A 179 -8.08 -7.73 -3.53
N VAL A 180 -7.74 -8.99 -3.26
CA VAL A 180 -6.53 -9.42 -2.56
C VAL A 180 -5.70 -10.27 -3.50
N MET A 181 -4.56 -9.73 -3.94
CA MET A 181 -3.62 -10.45 -4.79
C MET A 181 -2.73 -11.38 -3.97
N VAL A 182 -2.56 -12.60 -4.45
CA VAL A 182 -1.62 -13.59 -3.91
C VAL A 182 -0.70 -14.12 -5.01
N VAL A 183 0.44 -14.67 -4.61
CA VAL A 183 1.52 -15.01 -5.54
C VAL A 183 1.16 -16.20 -6.44
N ASN A 184 0.48 -17.21 -5.92
CA ASN A 184 0.17 -18.46 -6.64
C ASN A 184 -1.16 -19.07 -6.16
N TRP A 185 -1.52 -20.20 -6.74
CA TRP A 185 -2.79 -20.88 -6.44
C TRP A 185 -2.82 -21.48 -5.04
N GLU A 186 -1.72 -22.02 -4.55
CA GLU A 186 -1.59 -22.58 -3.20
C GLU A 186 -1.80 -21.49 -2.15
N ALA A 187 -1.23 -20.30 -2.36
CA ALA A 187 -1.44 -19.13 -1.53
C ALA A 187 -2.92 -18.69 -1.53
N LYS A 188 -3.59 -18.75 -2.70
CA LYS A 188 -5.04 -18.48 -2.79
C LYS A 188 -5.82 -19.47 -1.95
N GLN A 189 -5.57 -20.77 -2.10
CA GLN A 189 -6.28 -21.80 -1.34
C GLN A 189 -6.08 -21.63 0.17
N ARG A 190 -4.85 -21.34 0.62
CA ARG A 190 -4.61 -21.07 2.05
C ARG A 190 -5.34 -19.83 2.55
N LEU A 191 -5.31 -18.74 1.79
CA LEU A 191 -5.98 -17.50 2.20
C LEU A 191 -7.50 -17.68 2.31
N VAL A 192 -8.11 -18.42 1.40
CA VAL A 192 -9.54 -18.75 1.42
C VAL A 192 -9.87 -19.74 2.55
N ASN A 193 -9.20 -20.89 2.59
CA ASN A 193 -9.62 -22.00 3.44
C ASN A 193 -9.19 -21.81 4.90
N LYS A 194 -7.96 -21.32 5.15
CA LYS A 194 -7.43 -21.15 6.52
C LYS A 194 -7.82 -19.80 7.13
N TYR A 195 -7.85 -18.74 6.32
CA TYR A 195 -8.09 -17.39 6.82
C TYR A 195 -9.52 -16.88 6.56
N GLY A 196 -10.32 -17.62 5.78
CA GLY A 196 -11.73 -17.33 5.56
C GLY A 196 -12.00 -16.10 4.69
N ILE A 197 -11.06 -15.74 3.82
CA ILE A 197 -11.25 -14.61 2.90
C ILE A 197 -12.13 -15.05 1.72
N PRO A 198 -13.16 -14.27 1.33
CA PRO A 198 -14.06 -14.64 0.24
C PRO A 198 -13.30 -14.92 -1.05
N GLU A 199 -13.50 -16.11 -1.64
CA GLU A 199 -12.77 -16.57 -2.82
C GLU A 199 -12.88 -15.61 -4.00
N ALA A 200 -14.05 -15.01 -4.20
CA ALA A 200 -14.31 -14.05 -5.28
C ALA A 200 -13.36 -12.84 -5.24
N LEU A 201 -12.89 -12.46 -4.04
CA LEU A 201 -11.96 -11.35 -3.84
C LEU A 201 -10.50 -11.76 -3.99
N VAL A 202 -10.16 -13.06 -3.92
CA VAL A 202 -8.76 -13.49 -3.98
C VAL A 202 -8.35 -13.78 -5.43
N LYS A 203 -7.35 -13.05 -5.91
CA LYS A 203 -6.82 -13.17 -7.28
C LYS A 203 -5.35 -13.62 -7.25
N VAL A 204 -5.00 -14.49 -8.18
CA VAL A 204 -3.60 -14.89 -8.38
C VAL A 204 -2.94 -13.93 -9.35
N GLY A 205 -1.76 -13.42 -8.97
CA GLY A 205 -1.01 -12.47 -9.79
C GLY A 205 0.49 -12.54 -9.52
N GLU A 206 1.13 -13.61 -9.97
CA GLU A 206 2.54 -13.89 -9.74
C GLU A 206 3.46 -12.68 -10.06
N ARG A 207 3.19 -11.99 -11.17
CA ARG A 207 3.99 -10.83 -11.62
C ARG A 207 3.87 -9.61 -10.70
N CYS A 208 2.86 -9.58 -9.83
CA CYS A 208 2.68 -8.52 -8.84
C CYS A 208 3.60 -8.69 -7.62
N PHE A 209 4.39 -9.78 -7.56
CA PHE A 209 5.28 -10.09 -6.44
C PHE A 209 6.74 -10.11 -6.86
N PRO A 210 7.66 -9.75 -5.94
CA PRO A 210 9.09 -9.93 -6.15
C PRO A 210 9.44 -11.39 -6.48
N SER A 211 10.48 -11.59 -7.31
CA SER A 211 10.91 -12.94 -7.74
C SER A 211 11.13 -13.90 -6.58
N MET A 212 11.72 -13.42 -5.48
CA MET A 212 11.96 -14.23 -4.29
C MET A 212 10.68 -14.83 -3.65
N LEU A 213 9.52 -14.17 -3.81
CA LEU A 213 8.24 -14.69 -3.33
C LEU A 213 7.59 -15.66 -4.32
N ARG A 214 7.92 -15.55 -5.62
CA ARG A 214 7.40 -16.43 -6.67
C ARG A 214 7.99 -17.84 -6.57
N CYS A 215 9.26 -17.94 -6.14
CA CYS A 215 10.00 -19.20 -6.05
C CYS A 215 9.87 -19.91 -4.69
N ARG A 216 9.10 -19.37 -3.74
CA ARG A 216 8.90 -20.00 -2.44
C ARG A 216 7.89 -21.15 -2.56
N SER A 217 8.36 -22.37 -2.36
CA SER A 217 7.49 -23.47 -1.94
C SER A 217 7.25 -23.35 -0.44
N TYR A 218 6.01 -23.17 -0.04
CA TYR A 218 5.61 -23.16 1.37
C TYR A 218 5.37 -24.59 1.86
N GLU A 219 6.31 -25.51 1.57
CA GLU A 219 6.28 -26.86 2.13
C GLU A 219 6.66 -26.79 3.61
N GLY A 220 5.70 -27.11 4.47
CA GLY A 220 5.97 -27.61 5.81
C GLY A 220 6.02 -26.62 6.96
N ALA A 221 5.14 -25.63 7.05
CA ALA A 221 4.80 -25.01 8.33
C ALA A 221 3.49 -25.62 8.90
N VAL A 222 3.52 -26.92 9.17
CA VAL A 222 2.65 -27.51 10.19
C VAL A 222 3.36 -27.22 11.50
N MET A 223 3.00 -26.15 12.18
CA MET A 223 3.24 -25.99 13.60
C MET A 223 1.91 -26.28 14.30
N ASP A 224 1.95 -27.33 15.10
CA ASP A 224 0.91 -27.79 16.03
C ASP A 224 0.41 -26.66 16.95
#